data_5936f59aadd5c84bceb09b61378ed28f
#
_entry.id   5936f59aadd5c84bceb09b61378ed28f
#
_cell.length_a   1.000
_cell.length_b   1.000
_cell.length_c   1.000
_cell.angle_alpha   90.00
_cell.angle_beta   90.00
_cell.angle_gamma   90.00
#
_symmetry.space_group_name_H-M   'P 1'
#
loop_
_entity.id
_entity.type
_entity.pdbx_description
1 polymer ?
#
loop_
_entity_poly.entity_id
_entity_poly.type
_entity_poly.pdbx_seq_one_letter_code
_entity_poly.pdbx_strand_id
1 'polypeptide(L)'
;MAVQLDNGDIMLNMRDNRNHGKKSPNGRRICVTSDLGTTWKEHPTSHAVLTEPTCMASVHKHVYRAEDGSRKTLLAFFNPDSYQSRDHLTLKLSFDNGMTWPEKYWLTLDDWGGFGYSCITSIDEDTLGIVYEGSGAQLVFQQIRWKDLL
;
A
#
# COMPACT_ATOMS: atom_id res chain seq x y z
N MET A 1 -4.84 -3.77 -7.31
CA MET A 1 -5.43 -2.47 -6.95
C MET A 1 -4.95 -1.41 -7.91
N ALA A 2 -5.81 -0.43 -8.21
CA ALA A 2 -5.47 0.70 -9.09
C ALA A 2 -5.60 2.02 -8.32
N VAL A 3 -4.74 2.98 -8.64
CA VAL A 3 -4.79 4.34 -8.08
C VAL A 3 -4.33 5.34 -9.15
N GLN A 4 -4.99 6.52 -9.20
CA GLN A 4 -4.54 7.60 -10.06
C GLN A 4 -3.48 8.44 -9.35
N LEU A 5 -2.33 8.61 -9.99
CA LEU A 5 -1.22 9.44 -9.53
C LEU A 5 -1.50 10.94 -9.78
N ASP A 6 -0.67 11.81 -9.23
CA ASP A 6 -0.85 13.27 -9.35
C ASP A 6 -0.64 13.80 -10.76
N ASN A 7 0.17 13.13 -11.58
CA ASN A 7 0.39 13.44 -12.98
C ASN A 7 -0.73 12.93 -13.91
N GLY A 8 -1.76 12.27 -13.35
CA GLY A 8 -2.88 11.70 -14.09
C GLY A 8 -2.68 10.25 -14.54
N ASP A 9 -1.48 9.68 -14.42
CA ASP A 9 -1.22 8.28 -14.73
C ASP A 9 -2.01 7.36 -13.79
N ILE A 10 -2.32 6.16 -14.27
CA ILE A 10 -2.93 5.12 -13.46
C ILE A 10 -1.85 4.09 -13.10
N MET A 11 -1.65 3.89 -11.79
CA MET A 11 -0.78 2.84 -11.27
C MET A 11 -1.60 1.59 -10.96
N LEU A 12 -1.16 0.44 -11.43
CA LEU A 12 -1.60 -0.88 -10.96
C LEU A 12 -0.56 -1.46 -10.01
N ASN A 13 -0.95 -1.72 -8.77
CA ASN A 13 -0.16 -2.45 -7.79
C ASN A 13 -0.74 -3.86 -7.64
N MET A 14 0.01 -4.86 -8.05
CA MET A 14 -0.46 -6.23 -8.24
C MET A 14 0.31 -7.22 -7.36
N ARG A 15 -0.40 -8.26 -6.93
CA ARG A 15 0.22 -9.47 -6.39
C ARG A 15 1.06 -10.15 -7.46
N ASP A 16 2.23 -10.64 -7.09
CA ASP A 16 3.08 -11.41 -7.99
C ASP A 16 3.22 -12.87 -7.53
N ASN A 17 2.81 -13.78 -8.38
CA ASN A 17 2.85 -15.22 -8.09
C ASN A 17 4.17 -15.89 -8.52
N ARG A 18 5.12 -15.18 -9.11
CA ARG A 18 6.37 -15.78 -9.65
C ARG A 18 7.18 -16.50 -8.59
N ASN A 19 7.16 -15.99 -7.36
CA ASN A 19 7.89 -16.56 -6.23
C ASN A 19 6.99 -17.26 -5.21
N HIS A 20 5.73 -17.54 -5.57
CA HIS A 20 4.81 -18.24 -4.68
C HIS A 20 5.39 -19.59 -4.19
N GLY A 21 5.40 -19.77 -2.87
CA GLY A 21 5.95 -20.97 -2.23
C GLY A 21 7.49 -21.09 -2.22
N LYS A 22 8.22 -20.10 -2.76
CA LYS A 22 9.68 -20.04 -2.71
C LYS A 22 10.13 -19.28 -1.47
N LYS A 23 11.23 -19.73 -0.86
CA LYS A 23 11.90 -19.03 0.25
C LYS A 23 12.82 -17.91 -0.28
N SER A 24 12.34 -17.10 -1.18
CA SER A 24 13.10 -15.98 -1.77
C SER A 24 12.28 -14.70 -1.68
N PRO A 25 12.92 -13.54 -1.57
CA PRO A 25 12.22 -12.26 -1.57
C PRO A 25 11.27 -12.14 -2.76
N ASN A 26 10.08 -11.66 -2.48
CA ASN A 26 9.05 -11.36 -3.46
C ASN A 26 8.53 -9.95 -3.21
N GLY A 27 8.33 -9.18 -4.27
CA GLY A 27 7.84 -7.81 -4.21
C GLY A 27 6.63 -7.60 -5.09
N ARG A 28 5.90 -6.54 -4.82
CA ARG A 28 4.73 -6.13 -5.61
C ARG A 28 5.12 -5.87 -7.05
N ARG A 29 4.35 -6.38 -7.99
CA ARG A 29 4.46 -5.99 -9.39
C ARG A 29 3.69 -4.70 -9.62
N ILE A 30 4.39 -3.66 -10.12
CA ILE A 30 3.82 -2.33 -10.28
C ILE A 30 4.00 -1.88 -11.73
N CYS A 31 2.91 -1.48 -12.37
CA CYS A 31 2.91 -0.93 -13.72
C CYS A 31 2.10 0.37 -13.75
N VAL A 32 2.43 1.25 -14.70
CA VAL A 32 1.73 2.52 -14.91
C VAL A 32 1.32 2.67 -16.37
N THR A 33 0.21 3.37 -16.58
CA THR A 33 -0.29 3.78 -17.90
C THR A 33 -0.67 5.25 -17.88
N SER A 34 -0.33 5.97 -18.97
CA SER A 34 -0.74 7.35 -19.23
C SER A 34 -1.82 7.47 -20.31
N ASP A 35 -2.24 6.35 -20.89
CA ASP A 35 -3.17 6.27 -22.03
C ASP A 35 -4.36 5.33 -21.77
N LEU A 36 -4.82 5.31 -20.51
CA LEU A 36 -5.96 4.51 -20.03
C LEU A 36 -5.84 3.01 -20.32
N GLY A 37 -4.62 2.48 -20.30
CA GLY A 37 -4.37 1.05 -20.39
C GLY A 37 -4.05 0.54 -21.80
N THR A 38 -3.93 1.42 -22.80
CA THR A 38 -3.49 1.04 -24.14
C THR A 38 -2.04 0.55 -24.12
N THR A 39 -1.18 1.24 -23.35
CA THR A 39 0.21 0.80 -23.08
C THR A 39 0.52 0.80 -21.60
N TRP A 40 1.43 -0.08 -21.19
CA TRP A 40 1.86 -0.23 -19.81
C TRP A 40 3.39 -0.18 -19.71
N LYS A 41 3.88 0.56 -18.72
CA LYS A 41 5.30 0.61 -18.37
C LYS A 41 5.50 0.06 -16.96
N GLU A 42 6.55 -0.70 -16.75
CA GLU A 42 6.92 -1.15 -15.42
C GLU A 42 7.39 0.05 -14.58
N HIS A 43 6.87 0.15 -13.36
CA HIS A 43 7.26 1.21 -12.43
C HIS A 43 8.65 0.92 -11.85
N PRO A 44 9.52 1.93 -11.61
CA PRO A 44 10.87 1.71 -11.10
C PRO A 44 10.95 0.91 -9.78
N THR A 45 9.90 0.96 -8.95
CA THR A 45 9.84 0.24 -7.68
C THR A 45 9.22 -1.15 -7.79
N SER A 46 8.85 -1.58 -9.01
CA SER A 46 8.30 -2.91 -9.24
C SER A 46 9.28 -4.00 -8.79
N HIS A 47 8.80 -4.97 -8.01
CA HIS A 47 9.56 -6.07 -7.41
C HIS A 47 10.69 -5.69 -6.44
N ALA A 48 10.89 -4.39 -6.17
CA ALA A 48 12.08 -3.94 -5.45
C ALA A 48 11.80 -3.45 -4.02
N VAL A 49 10.69 -2.77 -3.77
CA VAL A 49 10.51 -1.99 -2.53
C VAL A 49 9.42 -2.56 -1.61
N LEU A 50 8.28 -2.94 -2.17
CA LEU A 50 7.15 -3.43 -1.39
C LEU A 50 7.17 -4.96 -1.34
N THR A 51 7.68 -5.49 -0.23
CA THR A 51 7.70 -6.94 0.05
C THR A 51 6.29 -7.50 0.13
N GLU A 52 6.09 -8.75 -0.36
CA GLU A 52 4.78 -9.39 -0.31
C GLU A 52 4.85 -10.92 -0.31
N PRO A 53 3.92 -11.63 0.38
CA PRO A 53 3.84 -13.09 0.41
C PRO A 53 2.83 -13.65 -0.60
N THR A 54 2.72 -13.08 -1.80
CA THR A 54 1.68 -13.46 -2.76
C THR A 54 0.27 -13.27 -2.20
N CYS A 55 0.03 -12.06 -1.67
CA CYS A 55 -1.23 -11.68 -1.05
C CYS A 55 -1.86 -10.47 -1.75
N MET A 56 -3.17 -10.34 -1.62
CA MET A 56 -3.84 -9.08 -1.95
C MET A 56 -3.33 -7.97 -1.01
N ALA A 57 -3.29 -6.76 -1.51
CA ALA A 57 -2.94 -5.56 -0.76
C ALA A 57 -3.87 -4.43 -1.13
N SER A 58 -3.92 -3.37 -0.36
CA SER A 58 -4.63 -2.15 -0.72
C SER A 58 -3.68 -0.99 -0.95
N VAL A 59 -4.00 -0.15 -1.93
CA VAL A 59 -3.35 1.13 -2.19
C VAL A 59 -4.44 2.19 -2.34
N HIS A 60 -4.25 3.33 -1.70
CA HIS A 60 -5.21 4.43 -1.70
C HIS A 60 -4.47 5.77 -1.81
N LYS A 61 -4.98 6.67 -2.66
CA LYS A 61 -4.51 8.06 -2.70
C LYS A 61 -5.32 8.89 -1.73
N HIS A 62 -4.65 9.40 -0.73
CA HIS A 62 -5.23 10.29 0.27
C HIS A 62 -4.89 11.74 -0.05
N VAL A 63 -5.89 12.62 0.01
CA VAL A 63 -5.72 14.05 -0.20
C VAL A 63 -5.81 14.76 1.14
N TYR A 64 -4.85 15.60 1.45
CA TYR A 64 -4.78 16.33 2.71
C TYR A 64 -4.42 17.79 2.50
N ARG A 65 -4.63 18.60 3.53
CA ARG A 65 -4.20 20.00 3.57
C ARG A 65 -2.88 20.10 4.33
N ALA A 66 -1.88 20.65 3.66
CA ALA A 66 -0.59 20.93 4.28
C ALA A 66 -0.67 22.20 5.18
N GLU A 67 0.37 22.43 5.99
CA GLU A 67 0.44 23.57 6.90
C GLU A 67 0.35 24.94 6.17
N ASP A 68 0.88 24.99 4.94
CA ASP A 68 0.80 26.18 4.08
C ASP A 68 -0.59 26.37 3.43
N GLY A 69 -1.58 25.53 3.76
CA GLY A 69 -2.93 25.54 3.23
C GLY A 69 -3.07 24.88 1.85
N SER A 70 -1.98 24.46 1.20
CA SER A 70 -2.05 23.77 -0.09
C SER A 70 -2.63 22.37 0.04
N ARG A 71 -3.28 21.89 -1.03
CA ARG A 71 -3.72 20.49 -1.13
C ARG A 71 -2.56 19.66 -1.65
N LYS A 72 -2.25 18.61 -0.91
CA LYS A 72 -1.23 17.61 -1.24
C LYS A 72 -1.83 16.21 -1.20
N THR A 73 -1.09 15.25 -1.69
CA THR A 73 -1.48 13.85 -1.71
C THR A 73 -0.40 12.98 -1.09
N LEU A 74 -0.81 11.84 -0.58
CA LEU A 74 0.06 10.72 -0.26
C LEU A 74 -0.56 9.42 -0.78
N LEU A 75 0.25 8.42 -1.03
CA LEU A 75 -0.21 7.06 -1.22
C LEU A 75 -0.09 6.30 0.10
N ALA A 76 -1.18 5.67 0.51
CA ALA A 76 -1.22 4.73 1.62
C ALA A 76 -1.28 3.31 1.05
N PHE A 77 -0.39 2.45 1.50
CA PHE A 77 -0.32 1.05 1.09
C PHE A 77 -0.37 0.16 2.31
N PHE A 78 -1.17 -0.90 2.28
CA PHE A 78 -1.31 -1.84 3.38
C PHE A 78 -1.25 -3.28 2.89
N ASN A 79 -0.34 -4.06 3.48
CA ASN A 79 -0.16 -5.47 3.16
C ASN A 79 0.60 -6.22 4.27
N PRO A 80 0.65 -7.56 4.22
CA PRO A 80 1.63 -8.32 4.97
C PRO A 80 3.06 -7.95 4.54
N ASP A 81 3.88 -7.43 5.45
CA ASP A 81 5.28 -7.06 5.17
C ASP A 81 6.21 -8.27 5.38
N SER A 82 5.95 -9.29 4.63
CA SER A 82 6.70 -10.55 4.64
C SER A 82 6.73 -11.10 3.22
N TYR A 83 7.71 -11.94 2.89
CA TYR A 83 7.72 -12.68 1.63
C TYR A 83 7.39 -14.17 1.80
N GLN A 84 7.16 -14.62 3.04
CA GLN A 84 6.89 -16.02 3.37
C GLN A 84 5.48 -16.27 3.90
N SER A 85 4.97 -15.36 4.73
CA SER A 85 3.73 -15.55 5.48
C SER A 85 2.86 -14.29 5.44
N ARG A 86 1.59 -14.44 5.78
CA ARG A 86 0.64 -13.33 5.83
C ARG A 86 0.57 -12.78 7.26
N ASP A 87 1.68 -12.26 7.73
CA ASP A 87 1.89 -11.63 9.02
C ASP A 87 2.48 -10.21 8.86
N HIS A 88 2.74 -9.51 9.95
CA HIS A 88 3.27 -8.15 9.95
C HIS A 88 2.44 -7.22 9.04
N LEU A 89 1.12 -7.16 9.28
CA LEU A 89 0.21 -6.33 8.50
C LEU A 89 0.56 -4.86 8.71
N THR A 90 1.17 -4.23 7.71
CA THR A 90 1.84 -2.94 7.85
C THR A 90 1.27 -1.90 6.89
N LEU A 91 0.88 -0.75 7.47
CA LEU A 91 0.59 0.48 6.73
C LEU A 91 1.92 1.17 6.38
N LYS A 92 2.05 1.61 5.13
CA LYS A 92 3.21 2.32 4.61
C LYS A 92 2.73 3.57 3.88
N LEU A 93 3.43 4.69 4.06
CA LEU A 93 3.09 5.93 3.37
C LEU A 93 4.18 6.33 2.38
N SER A 94 3.75 6.89 1.23
CA SER A 94 4.61 7.51 0.23
C SER A 94 4.09 8.89 -0.12
N PHE A 95 5.00 9.88 -0.18
CA PHE A 95 4.69 11.28 -0.50
C PHE A 95 5.18 11.71 -1.88
N ASP A 96 5.62 10.75 -2.71
CA ASP A 96 6.25 10.95 -4.01
C ASP A 96 5.67 10.03 -5.10
N ASN A 97 4.36 9.79 -5.07
CA ASN A 97 3.64 8.92 -6.01
C ASN A 97 4.19 7.47 -6.05
N GLY A 98 4.63 6.95 -4.89
CA GLY A 98 5.08 5.58 -4.76
C GLY A 98 6.54 5.33 -5.18
N MET A 99 7.32 6.39 -5.42
CA MET A 99 8.74 6.26 -5.75
C MET A 99 9.57 5.83 -4.54
N THR A 100 9.21 6.31 -3.34
CA THR A 100 9.83 5.86 -2.09
C THR A 100 8.78 5.53 -1.03
N TRP A 101 9.15 4.59 -0.15
CA TRP A 101 8.33 4.12 0.98
C TRP A 101 9.21 4.04 2.23
N PRO A 102 9.60 5.19 2.84
CA PRO A 102 10.54 5.21 3.95
C PRO A 102 9.98 4.49 5.20
N GLU A 103 10.79 3.63 5.82
CA GLU A 103 10.37 2.83 7.00
C GLU A 103 9.90 3.69 8.18
N LYS A 104 10.40 4.92 8.31
CA LYS A 104 9.93 5.86 9.33
C LYS A 104 8.44 6.23 9.21
N TYR A 105 7.80 5.94 8.08
CA TYR A 105 6.38 6.13 7.81
C TYR A 105 5.62 4.79 7.74
N TRP A 106 6.14 3.76 8.39
CA TRP A 106 5.50 2.46 8.48
C TRP A 106 4.87 2.28 9.86
N LEU A 107 3.71 1.65 9.89
CA LEU A 107 3.00 1.28 11.11
C LEU A 107 2.48 -0.14 10.99
N THR A 108 3.04 -1.05 11.75
CA THR A 108 2.51 -2.42 11.87
C THR A 108 1.25 -2.39 12.74
N LEU A 109 0.14 -2.86 12.18
CA LEU A 109 -1.15 -2.92 12.87
C LEU A 109 -1.43 -4.30 13.46
N ASP A 110 -0.84 -5.36 12.91
CA ASP A 110 -1.00 -6.73 13.39
C ASP A 110 0.26 -7.54 13.04
N ASP A 111 0.95 -8.03 14.07
CA ASP A 111 2.19 -8.80 13.91
C ASP A 111 1.94 -10.30 13.66
N TRP A 112 0.73 -10.77 13.94
CA TRP A 112 0.41 -12.20 13.89
C TRP A 112 -0.16 -12.62 12.55
N GLY A 113 -0.09 -13.91 12.26
CA GLY A 113 -0.60 -14.45 11.00
C GLY A 113 -2.12 -14.35 10.86
N GLY A 114 -2.57 -13.86 9.68
CA GLY A 114 -3.96 -13.71 9.30
C GLY A 114 -4.21 -14.09 7.86
N PHE A 115 -5.35 -13.67 7.29
CA PHE A 115 -5.63 -13.82 5.85
C PHE A 115 -5.04 -12.68 5.02
N GLY A 116 -4.93 -11.47 5.59
CA GLY A 116 -4.17 -10.34 5.06
C GLY A 116 -4.84 -9.54 3.95
N TYR A 117 -6.10 -9.78 3.66
CA TYR A 117 -6.85 -8.94 2.72
C TYR A 117 -7.27 -7.63 3.40
N SER A 118 -7.33 -6.56 2.63
CA SER A 118 -7.58 -5.24 3.20
C SER A 118 -8.24 -4.28 2.22
N CYS A 119 -8.78 -3.17 2.77
CA CYS A 119 -9.22 -2.01 2.03
C CYS A 119 -8.90 -0.74 2.83
N ILE A 120 -8.38 0.29 2.15
CA ILE A 120 -8.10 1.60 2.72
C ILE A 120 -9.06 2.62 2.13
N THR A 121 -9.51 3.56 2.95
CA THR A 121 -10.25 4.75 2.52
C THR A 121 -9.82 5.98 3.30
N SER A 122 -10.10 7.18 2.79
CA SER A 122 -10.05 8.41 3.57
C SER A 122 -11.35 8.57 4.35
N ILE A 123 -11.27 8.81 5.66
CA ILE A 123 -12.42 9.23 6.48
C ILE A 123 -12.56 10.76 6.38
N ASP A 124 -11.45 11.46 6.58
CA ASP A 124 -11.34 12.92 6.46
C ASP A 124 -9.89 13.27 6.01
N GLU A 125 -9.52 14.57 5.99
CA GLU A 125 -8.18 15.05 5.58
C GLU A 125 -7.04 14.54 6.50
N ASP A 126 -7.33 14.13 7.73
CA ASP A 126 -6.34 13.71 8.72
C ASP A 126 -6.37 12.21 9.02
N THR A 127 -7.43 11.50 8.61
CA THR A 127 -7.71 10.14 9.06
C THR A 127 -7.91 9.17 7.92
N LEU A 128 -7.17 8.06 7.96
CA LEU A 128 -7.38 6.89 7.12
C LEU A 128 -8.20 5.85 7.87
N GLY A 129 -9.16 5.23 7.18
CA GLY A 129 -9.87 4.04 7.64
C GLY A 129 -9.30 2.80 6.96
N ILE A 130 -8.97 1.77 7.72
CA ILE A 130 -8.43 0.52 7.20
C ILE A 130 -9.28 -0.63 7.75
N VAL A 131 -9.86 -1.42 6.86
CA VAL A 131 -10.45 -2.71 7.21
C VAL A 131 -9.55 -3.81 6.69
N TYR A 132 -9.29 -4.83 7.53
CA TYR A 132 -8.40 -5.92 7.15
C TYR A 132 -8.75 -7.25 7.85
N GLU A 133 -8.34 -8.34 7.23
CA GLU A 133 -8.41 -9.70 7.78
C GLU A 133 -7.17 -9.94 8.62
N GLY A 134 -7.28 -9.71 9.92
CA GLY A 134 -6.20 -9.81 10.89
C GLY A 134 -6.00 -11.21 11.47
N SER A 135 -5.23 -11.25 12.53
CA SER A 135 -4.96 -12.46 13.31
C SER A 135 -6.25 -13.09 13.87
N GLY A 136 -6.23 -14.42 14.06
CA GLY A 136 -7.41 -15.14 14.54
C GLY A 136 -8.62 -15.12 13.61
N ALA A 137 -8.43 -14.86 12.32
CA ALA A 137 -9.49 -14.75 11.30
C ALA A 137 -10.53 -13.65 11.62
N GLN A 138 -10.11 -12.59 12.30
CA GLN A 138 -10.97 -11.47 12.65
C GLN A 138 -10.98 -10.44 11.54
N LEU A 139 -12.15 -9.86 11.25
CA LEU A 139 -12.26 -8.66 10.43
C LEU A 139 -12.13 -7.44 11.36
N VAL A 140 -11.07 -6.68 11.17
CA VAL A 140 -10.71 -5.53 12.02
C VAL A 140 -10.90 -4.24 11.24
N PHE A 141 -11.45 -3.21 11.88
CA PHE A 141 -11.46 -1.85 11.36
C PHE A 141 -10.67 -0.94 12.29
N GLN A 142 -9.73 -0.17 11.73
CA GLN A 142 -8.96 0.83 12.47
C GLN A 142 -9.00 2.19 11.78
N GLN A 143 -8.98 3.23 12.59
CA GLN A 143 -8.81 4.62 12.18
C GLN A 143 -7.40 5.07 12.54
N ILE A 144 -6.66 5.56 11.56
CA ILE A 144 -5.26 5.97 11.73
C ILE A 144 -5.14 7.44 11.37
N ARG A 145 -4.71 8.25 12.31
CA ARG A 145 -4.28 9.62 12.03
C ARG A 145 -2.91 9.56 11.36
N TRP A 146 -2.88 9.70 10.04
CA TRP A 146 -1.66 9.49 9.27
C TRP A 146 -0.52 10.46 9.67
N LYS A 147 -0.85 11.66 10.20
CA LYS A 147 0.15 12.61 10.71
C LYS A 147 0.93 12.10 11.92
N ASP A 148 0.39 11.14 12.67
CA ASP A 148 1.07 10.57 13.82
C ASP A 148 2.24 9.65 13.39
N LEU A 149 2.40 9.40 12.09
CA LEU A 149 3.52 8.67 11.51
C LEU A 149 4.67 9.58 11.01
N LEU A 150 4.55 10.91 11.12
CA LEU A 150 5.56 11.86 10.62
C LEU A 150 6.76 12.06 11.55
#